data_fc4ef3504eabc2891229882b11166dca
#
_entry.id   fc4ef3504eabc2891229882b11166dca
#
_cell.length_a   1.000
_cell.length_b   1.000
_cell.length_c   1.000
_cell.angle_alpha   90.00
_cell.angle_beta   90.00
_cell.angle_gamma   90.00
#
_symmetry.space_group_name_H-M   'P 1'
#
loop_
_entity.id
_entity.type
_entity.pdbx_description
1 polymer ?
#
loop_
_entity_poly.entity_id
_entity_poly.type
_entity_poly.pdbx_seq_one_letter_code
_entity_poly.pdbx_strand_id
1 'polypeptide(L)'
;LTSQFFANIYLNEFDYFVKHNLKVKYYIRYVDDFIILHSSKEQLGKWKKEIEDFLREKLKLELHPQKSKIIPLANGIDFVGFRNFYIFKLLRKRNIRKMLNKIEEFEKGNLTRSEMMDSFQGWNAYAKWANTFKLRRKVLSKINKAKLEN
;
A
#
# COMPACT_ATOMS: atom_id res chain seq x y z
N LEU A 1 16.88 -1.97 -7.85
CA LEU A 1 16.88 -3.35 -7.31
C LEU A 1 17.90 -3.52 -6.18
N THR A 2 19.14 -3.05 -6.34
CA THR A 2 20.20 -3.16 -5.32
C THR A 2 19.86 -2.46 -4.01
N SER A 3 19.31 -1.23 -4.06
CA SER A 3 18.93 -0.47 -2.86
C SER A 3 17.89 -1.19 -1.99
N GLN A 4 16.91 -1.86 -2.61
CA GLN A 4 15.91 -2.65 -1.87
C GLN A 4 16.51 -3.89 -1.23
N PHE A 5 17.48 -4.53 -1.91
CA PHE A 5 18.20 -5.66 -1.37
C PHE A 5 19.02 -5.27 -0.13
N PHE A 6 19.81 -4.20 -0.22
CA PHE A 6 20.59 -3.70 0.93
C PHE A 6 19.69 -3.22 2.07
N ALA A 7 18.59 -2.55 1.78
CA ALA A 7 17.63 -2.16 2.80
C ALA A 7 17.06 -3.37 3.56
N ASN A 8 16.77 -4.47 2.86
CA ASN A 8 16.28 -5.69 3.50
C ASN A 8 17.33 -6.36 4.37
N ILE A 9 18.60 -6.41 3.94
CA ILE A 9 19.70 -6.90 4.77
C ILE A 9 19.87 -6.03 6.02
N TYR A 10 19.91 -4.72 5.85
CA TYR A 10 20.09 -3.78 6.94
C TYR A 10 18.98 -3.84 7.99
N LEU A 11 17.73 -3.97 7.55
CA LEU A 11 16.55 -4.07 8.43
C LEU A 11 16.30 -5.51 8.94
N ASN A 12 17.13 -6.49 8.61
CA ASN A 12 17.01 -7.83 9.19
C ASN A 12 17.21 -7.83 10.71
N GLU A 13 18.11 -6.99 11.22
CA GLU A 13 18.31 -6.80 12.66
C GLU A 13 17.03 -6.26 13.33
N PHE A 14 16.31 -5.37 12.66
CA PHE A 14 15.02 -4.90 13.12
C PHE A 14 13.96 -6.00 13.13
N ASP A 15 13.90 -6.84 12.11
CA ASP A 15 13.00 -7.99 12.06
C ASP A 15 13.27 -8.95 13.22
N TYR A 16 14.56 -9.22 13.49
CA TYR A 16 14.97 -10.04 14.61
C TYR A 16 14.53 -9.44 15.96
N PHE A 17 14.79 -8.16 16.17
CA PHE A 17 14.37 -7.44 17.38
C PHE A 17 12.85 -7.52 17.60
N VAL A 18 12.06 -7.24 16.58
CA VAL A 18 10.60 -7.28 16.68
C VAL A 18 10.08 -8.68 16.98
N LYS A 19 10.66 -9.71 16.35
CA LYS A 19 10.21 -11.10 16.48
C LYS A 19 10.69 -11.76 17.76
N HIS A 20 11.93 -11.57 18.16
CA HIS A 20 12.57 -12.32 19.24
C HIS A 20 12.67 -11.55 20.55
N ASN A 21 12.92 -10.22 20.51
CA ASN A 21 12.99 -9.41 21.72
C ASN A 21 11.59 -8.92 22.13
N LEU A 22 10.85 -8.29 21.23
CA LEU A 22 9.49 -7.82 21.50
C LEU A 22 8.45 -8.93 21.47
N LYS A 23 8.76 -10.08 20.86
CA LYS A 23 7.89 -11.26 20.68
C LYS A 23 6.55 -10.92 20.02
N VAL A 24 6.57 -10.00 19.06
CA VAL A 24 5.38 -9.56 18.34
C VAL A 24 4.82 -10.70 17.48
N LYS A 25 3.57 -11.10 17.74
CA LYS A 25 2.91 -12.20 17.03
C LYS A 25 2.54 -11.81 15.59
N TYR A 26 1.96 -10.63 15.39
CA TYR A 26 1.45 -10.16 14.10
C TYR A 26 2.29 -8.99 13.61
N TYR A 27 3.30 -9.29 12.83
CA TYR A 27 4.25 -8.38 12.23
C TYR A 27 4.43 -8.69 10.75
N ILE A 28 4.42 -7.65 9.93
CA ILE A 28 4.73 -7.71 8.50
C ILE A 28 5.55 -6.48 8.11
N ARG A 29 6.58 -6.65 7.30
CA ARG A 29 7.38 -5.59 6.71
C ARG A 29 7.47 -5.75 5.20
N TYR A 30 7.45 -4.64 4.50
CA TYR A 30 7.73 -4.53 3.09
C TYR A 30 8.71 -3.37 2.89
N VAL A 31 9.97 -3.68 2.64
CA VAL A 31 11.10 -2.75 2.57
C VAL A 31 11.21 -1.93 3.87
N ASP A 32 10.86 -0.66 3.86
CA ASP A 32 10.89 0.29 4.98
C ASP A 32 9.52 0.45 5.69
N ASP A 33 8.44 0.04 5.04
CA ASP A 33 7.10 0.06 5.63
C ASP A 33 6.85 -1.21 6.46
N PHE A 34 6.35 -1.05 7.70
CA PHE A 34 5.94 -2.19 8.52
C PHE A 34 4.64 -1.96 9.28
N ILE A 35 3.99 -3.05 9.66
CA ILE A 35 2.75 -3.07 10.43
C ILE A 35 2.90 -4.06 11.58
N ILE A 36 2.43 -3.65 12.74
CA ILE A 36 2.26 -4.49 13.93
C ILE A 36 0.78 -4.44 14.33
N LEU A 37 0.19 -5.60 14.59
CA LEU A 37 -1.19 -5.68 15.07
C LEU A 37 -1.24 -6.22 16.49
N HIS A 38 -2.02 -5.56 17.33
CA HIS A 38 -2.31 -5.98 18.70
C HIS A 38 -3.67 -5.43 19.17
N SER A 39 -4.35 -6.13 20.06
CA SER A 39 -5.64 -5.71 20.61
C SER A 39 -5.51 -4.55 21.61
N SER A 40 -4.41 -4.49 22.38
CA SER A 40 -4.14 -3.40 23.32
C SER A 40 -3.41 -2.27 22.64
N LYS A 41 -4.01 -1.08 22.68
CA LYS A 41 -3.37 0.19 22.24
C LYS A 41 -2.19 0.57 23.13
N GLU A 42 -2.27 0.27 24.42
CA GLU A 42 -1.19 0.53 25.37
C GLU A 42 0.06 -0.28 25.01
N GLN A 43 -0.11 -1.58 24.74
CA GLN A 43 0.99 -2.45 24.32
C GLN A 43 1.64 -1.96 23.01
N LEU A 44 0.83 -1.51 22.04
CA LEU A 44 1.34 -0.89 20.80
C LEU A 44 2.14 0.37 21.10
N GLY A 45 1.71 1.17 22.10
CA GLY A 45 2.45 2.36 22.55
C GLY A 45 3.81 2.02 23.16
N LYS A 46 3.88 0.98 24.00
CA LYS A 46 5.14 0.49 24.58
C LYS A 46 6.10 0.03 23.48
N TRP A 47 5.64 -0.87 22.59
CA TRP A 47 6.45 -1.36 21.47
C TRP A 47 6.91 -0.24 20.53
N LYS A 48 6.06 0.75 20.28
CA LYS A 48 6.45 1.89 19.44
C LYS A 48 7.67 2.62 20.04
N LYS A 49 7.67 2.87 21.34
CA LYS A 49 8.79 3.53 22.02
C LYS A 49 10.06 2.67 21.98
N GLU A 50 9.95 1.38 22.28
CA GLU A 50 11.07 0.43 22.23
C GLU A 50 11.66 0.33 20.81
N ILE A 51 10.81 0.36 19.78
CA ILE A 51 11.20 0.37 18.36
C ILE A 51 11.92 1.68 18.01
N GLU A 52 11.41 2.83 18.47
CA GLU A 52 12.04 4.13 18.23
C GLU A 52 13.45 4.17 18.84
N ASP A 53 13.60 3.68 20.07
CA ASP A 53 14.89 3.62 20.75
C ASP A 53 15.85 2.65 20.02
N PHE A 54 15.41 1.43 19.67
CA PHE A 54 16.22 0.46 18.92
C PHE A 54 16.69 1.01 17.57
N LEU A 55 15.77 1.57 16.77
CA LEU A 55 16.11 2.13 15.46
C LEU A 55 17.15 3.25 15.57
N ARG A 56 16.98 4.16 16.53
CA ARG A 56 17.90 5.28 16.75
C ARG A 56 19.27 4.81 17.23
N GLU A 57 19.32 3.89 18.21
CA GLU A 57 20.57 3.49 18.86
C GLU A 57 21.37 2.49 18.02
N LYS A 58 20.71 1.48 17.46
CA LYS A 58 21.35 0.38 16.74
C LYS A 58 21.49 0.63 15.26
N LEU A 59 20.46 1.16 14.63
CA LEU A 59 20.40 1.33 13.18
C LEU A 59 20.57 2.78 12.70
N LYS A 60 20.67 3.75 13.60
CA LYS A 60 20.77 5.17 13.24
C LYS A 60 19.63 5.63 12.30
N LEU A 61 18.45 5.05 12.50
CA LEU A 61 17.23 5.35 11.77
C LEU A 61 16.18 5.97 12.68
N GLU A 62 15.23 6.69 12.10
CA GLU A 62 14.12 7.31 12.82
C GLU A 62 12.77 6.91 12.20
N LEU A 63 11.76 6.72 13.05
CA LEU A 63 10.39 6.56 12.58
C LEU A 63 9.87 7.88 12.01
N HIS A 64 9.25 7.81 10.85
CA HIS A 64 8.66 9.01 10.24
C HIS A 64 7.54 9.58 11.12
N PRO A 65 7.66 10.81 11.66
CA PRO A 65 6.77 11.30 12.73
C PRO A 65 5.28 11.34 12.33
N GLN A 66 4.98 11.69 11.07
CA GLN A 66 3.61 11.80 10.61
C GLN A 66 2.99 10.48 10.14
N LYS A 67 3.81 9.46 9.78
CA LYS A 67 3.33 8.18 9.25
C LYS A 67 3.24 7.09 10.31
N SER A 68 4.09 7.14 11.34
CA SER A 68 4.14 6.14 12.42
C SER A 68 3.01 6.36 13.42
N LYS A 69 1.83 5.81 13.11
CA LYS A 69 0.58 6.02 13.84
C LYS A 69 0.00 4.71 14.36
N ILE A 70 -0.57 4.77 15.56
CA ILE A 70 -1.43 3.69 16.09
C ILE A 70 -2.87 4.03 15.71
N ILE A 71 -3.48 3.22 14.88
CA ILE A 71 -4.83 3.43 14.37
C ILE A 71 -5.68 2.18 14.51
N PRO A 72 -7.00 2.29 14.74
CA PRO A 72 -7.91 1.16 14.70
C PRO A 72 -7.93 0.50 13.32
N LEU A 73 -7.88 -0.84 13.27
CA LEU A 73 -7.95 -1.58 12.00
C LEU A 73 -9.26 -1.32 11.23
N ALA A 74 -10.34 -0.98 11.93
CA ALA A 74 -11.62 -0.59 11.31
C ALA A 74 -11.49 0.64 10.39
N ASN A 75 -10.51 1.53 10.62
CA ASN A 75 -10.26 2.68 9.75
C ASN A 75 -9.52 2.31 8.46
N GLY A 76 -9.06 1.06 8.34
CA GLY A 76 -8.23 0.57 7.24
C GLY A 76 -6.79 1.07 7.31
N ILE A 77 -5.86 0.20 6.96
CA ILE A 77 -4.41 0.46 6.96
C ILE A 77 -3.91 0.53 5.53
N ASP A 78 -3.28 1.64 5.17
CA ASP A 78 -2.63 1.79 3.87
C ASP A 78 -1.30 1.03 3.85
N PHE A 79 -1.22 -0.06 3.08
CA PHE A 79 -0.02 -0.89 2.96
C PHE A 79 0.08 -1.51 1.56
N VAL A 80 1.27 -1.49 0.97
CA VAL A 80 1.59 -2.04 -0.37
C VAL A 80 0.56 -1.65 -1.43
N GLY A 81 0.17 -0.36 -1.45
CA GLY A 81 -0.74 0.19 -2.47
C GLY A 81 -2.24 -0.05 -2.25
N PHE A 82 -2.61 -0.78 -1.22
CA PHE A 82 -3.99 -1.05 -0.84
C PHE A 82 -4.36 -0.41 0.49
N ARG A 83 -5.66 -0.21 0.70
CA ARG A 83 -6.23 0.07 2.01
C ARG A 83 -6.83 -1.21 2.56
N ASN A 84 -6.18 -1.77 3.57
CA ASN A 84 -6.48 -3.08 4.12
C ASN A 84 -7.39 -2.94 5.34
N PHE A 85 -8.48 -3.69 5.34
CA PHE A 85 -9.41 -3.87 6.45
C PHE A 85 -9.33 -5.31 6.95
N TYR A 86 -10.07 -5.65 8.00
CA TYR A 86 -10.03 -6.99 8.57
C TYR A 86 -10.44 -8.10 7.57
N ILE A 87 -11.48 -7.87 6.76
CA ILE A 87 -12.07 -8.90 5.89
C ILE A 87 -11.78 -8.62 4.40
N PHE A 88 -11.54 -7.36 4.01
CA PHE A 88 -11.38 -6.96 2.62
C PHE A 88 -10.30 -5.90 2.45
N LYS A 89 -9.90 -5.67 1.21
CA LYS A 89 -9.00 -4.57 0.86
C LYS A 89 -9.52 -3.79 -0.34
N LEU A 90 -9.25 -2.50 -0.35
CA LEU A 90 -9.63 -1.57 -1.41
C LEU A 90 -8.38 -1.00 -2.10
N LEU A 91 -8.54 -0.54 -3.32
CA LEU A 91 -7.53 0.29 -3.96
C LEU A 91 -7.46 1.66 -3.28
N ARG A 92 -6.26 2.20 -3.14
CA ARG A 92 -6.08 3.59 -2.69
C ARG A 92 -6.70 4.55 -3.70
N LYS A 93 -7.36 5.60 -3.21
CA LYS A 93 -8.01 6.64 -4.05
C LYS A 93 -7.06 7.20 -5.12
N ARG A 94 -5.77 7.38 -4.80
CA ARG A 94 -4.75 7.84 -5.74
C ARG A 94 -4.63 6.92 -6.97
N ASN A 95 -4.72 5.61 -6.76
CA ASN A 95 -4.59 4.63 -7.84
C ASN A 95 -5.81 4.68 -8.78
N ILE A 96 -7.01 4.80 -8.20
CA ILE A 96 -8.25 4.96 -8.96
C ILE A 96 -8.21 6.26 -9.77
N ARG A 97 -7.80 7.38 -9.15
CA ARG A 97 -7.69 8.69 -9.81
C ARG A 97 -6.73 8.65 -11.00
N LYS A 98 -5.58 7.99 -10.85
CA LYS A 98 -4.64 7.83 -11.98
C LYS A 98 -5.26 7.14 -13.19
N MET A 99 -6.09 6.12 -12.97
CA MET A 99 -6.77 5.43 -14.07
C MET A 99 -7.87 6.31 -14.68
N LEU A 100 -8.63 7.06 -13.86
CA LEU A 100 -9.65 7.98 -14.37
C LEU A 100 -9.04 9.10 -15.20
N ASN A 101 -7.92 9.69 -14.75
CA ASN A 101 -7.21 10.72 -15.53
C ASN A 101 -6.71 10.16 -16.88
N LYS A 102 -6.27 8.88 -16.93
CA LYS A 102 -5.91 8.27 -18.22
C LYS A 102 -7.10 8.12 -19.17
N ILE A 103 -8.30 7.85 -18.64
CA ILE A 103 -9.53 7.82 -19.46
C ILE A 103 -9.82 9.22 -20.01
N GLU A 104 -9.69 10.27 -19.20
CA GLU A 104 -9.87 11.65 -19.64
C GLU A 104 -8.87 12.03 -20.75
N GLU A 105 -7.61 11.61 -20.66
CA GLU A 105 -6.62 11.83 -21.73
C GLU A 105 -6.96 11.06 -23.01
N PHE A 106 -7.53 9.86 -22.88
CA PHE A 106 -8.04 9.09 -24.01
C PHE A 106 -9.27 9.77 -24.66
N GLU A 107 -10.20 10.28 -23.87
CA GLU A 107 -11.37 11.04 -24.34
C GLU A 107 -10.95 12.34 -25.11
N LYS A 108 -9.85 12.97 -24.71
CA LYS A 108 -9.26 14.14 -25.40
C LYS A 108 -8.47 13.78 -26.66
N GLY A 109 -8.33 12.50 -27.00
CA GLY A 109 -7.52 12.04 -28.15
C GLY A 109 -6.00 12.03 -27.92
N ASN A 110 -5.52 12.27 -26.70
CA ASN A 110 -4.10 12.27 -26.35
C ASN A 110 -3.49 10.86 -26.21
N LEU A 111 -4.32 9.82 -26.21
CA LEU A 111 -3.91 8.42 -26.14
C LEU A 111 -4.60 7.62 -27.24
N THR A 112 -3.85 6.71 -27.85
CA THR A 112 -4.42 5.72 -28.75
C THR A 112 -5.22 4.67 -27.97
N ARG A 113 -6.11 3.97 -28.69
CA ARG A 113 -6.87 2.87 -28.10
C ARG A 113 -5.97 1.75 -27.57
N SER A 114 -4.89 1.42 -28.27
CA SER A 114 -3.93 0.39 -27.85
C SER A 114 -3.30 0.78 -26.52
N GLU A 115 -2.77 1.98 -26.41
CA GLU A 115 -2.13 2.49 -25.17
C GLU A 115 -3.11 2.54 -23.99
N MET A 116 -4.37 2.93 -24.26
CA MET A 116 -5.41 2.92 -23.21
C MET A 116 -5.73 1.49 -22.75
N MET A 117 -5.85 0.53 -23.68
CA MET A 117 -6.13 -0.87 -23.34
C MET A 117 -4.97 -1.52 -22.60
N ASP A 118 -3.73 -1.29 -22.99
CA ASP A 118 -2.54 -1.79 -22.30
C ASP A 118 -2.48 -1.24 -20.85
N SER A 119 -2.75 0.05 -20.70
CA SER A 119 -2.85 0.71 -19.40
C SER A 119 -3.96 0.13 -18.53
N PHE A 120 -5.12 -0.15 -19.13
CA PHE A 120 -6.23 -0.78 -18.44
C PHE A 120 -5.92 -2.22 -18.04
N GLN A 121 -5.30 -3.02 -18.91
CA GLN A 121 -4.94 -4.41 -18.62
C GLN A 121 -3.99 -4.48 -17.42
N GLY A 122 -2.93 -3.68 -17.40
CA GLY A 122 -1.99 -3.61 -16.27
C GLY A 122 -2.69 -3.17 -14.97
N TRP A 123 -3.50 -2.11 -15.04
CA TRP A 123 -4.27 -1.65 -13.89
C TRP A 123 -5.30 -2.68 -13.42
N ASN A 124 -6.01 -3.35 -14.33
CA ASN A 124 -7.00 -4.37 -14.03
C ASN A 124 -6.37 -5.60 -13.36
N ALA A 125 -5.20 -6.04 -13.82
CA ALA A 125 -4.44 -7.12 -13.20
C ALA A 125 -4.08 -6.80 -11.74
N TYR A 126 -3.60 -5.58 -11.47
CA TYR A 126 -3.34 -5.09 -10.13
C TYR A 126 -4.63 -4.93 -9.29
N ALA A 127 -5.68 -4.34 -9.88
CA ALA A 127 -6.94 -4.09 -9.20
C ALA A 127 -7.68 -5.36 -8.76
N LYS A 128 -7.47 -6.49 -9.45
CA LYS A 128 -8.04 -7.80 -9.07
C LYS A 128 -7.68 -8.26 -7.66
N TRP A 129 -6.55 -7.80 -7.12
CA TRP A 129 -6.11 -8.12 -5.77
C TRP A 129 -6.93 -7.45 -4.66
N ALA A 130 -7.85 -6.54 -5.02
CA ALA A 130 -8.74 -5.86 -4.08
C ALA A 130 -10.22 -6.13 -4.41
N ASN A 131 -11.11 -5.73 -3.51
CA ASN A 131 -12.56 -5.81 -3.73
C ASN A 131 -13.03 -4.72 -4.71
N THR A 132 -12.78 -4.94 -6.01
CA THR A 132 -12.94 -3.92 -7.07
C THR A 132 -13.76 -4.42 -8.27
N PHE A 133 -14.49 -5.52 -8.15
CA PHE A 133 -15.24 -6.08 -9.30
C PHE A 133 -16.14 -5.04 -9.98
N LYS A 134 -17.00 -4.38 -9.21
CA LYS A 134 -17.90 -3.32 -9.75
C LYS A 134 -17.13 -2.14 -10.34
N LEU A 135 -16.06 -1.72 -9.67
CA LEU A 135 -15.20 -0.62 -10.14
C LEU A 135 -14.54 -0.95 -11.48
N ARG A 136 -13.95 -2.13 -11.61
CA ARG A 136 -13.29 -2.58 -12.85
C ARG A 136 -14.26 -2.62 -14.04
N ARG A 137 -15.48 -3.13 -13.83
CA ARG A 137 -16.53 -3.11 -14.86
C ARG A 137 -16.93 -1.68 -15.25
N LYS A 138 -17.07 -0.78 -14.26
CA LYS A 138 -17.38 0.63 -14.53
C LYS A 138 -16.28 1.33 -15.33
N VAL A 139 -15.01 1.07 -15.02
CA VAL A 139 -13.86 1.62 -15.76
C VAL A 139 -13.87 1.11 -17.20
N LEU A 140 -14.02 -0.19 -17.42
CA LEU A 140 -14.09 -0.77 -18.77
C LEU A 140 -15.26 -0.19 -19.58
N SER A 141 -16.43 -0.05 -18.97
CA SER A 141 -17.60 0.56 -19.63
C SER A 141 -17.34 2.02 -20.05
N LYS A 142 -16.63 2.81 -19.23
CA LYS A 142 -16.25 4.19 -19.61
C LYS A 142 -15.31 4.20 -20.82
N ILE A 143 -14.28 3.34 -20.84
CA ILE A 143 -13.35 3.24 -21.98
C ILE A 143 -14.10 2.87 -23.27
N ASN A 144 -15.08 1.95 -23.18
CA ASN A 144 -15.85 1.55 -24.36
C ASN A 144 -16.81 2.65 -24.85
N LYS A 145 -17.38 3.47 -23.96
CA LYS A 145 -18.24 4.60 -24.33
C LYS A 145 -17.46 5.71 -25.01
N ALA A 146 -16.30 6.09 -24.47
CA ALA A 146 -15.41 7.09 -25.07
C ALA A 146 -15.00 6.78 -26.52
N LYS A 147 -15.17 5.53 -26.97
CA LYS A 147 -14.93 5.11 -28.36
C LYS A 147 -16.10 5.46 -29.32
N LEU A 148 -17.32 5.56 -28.81
CA LEU A 148 -18.52 5.75 -29.65
C LEU A 148 -18.73 7.23 -30.01
N GLU A 149 -18.01 8.12 -29.35
CA GLU A 149 -18.12 9.58 -29.51
C GLU A 149 -16.98 10.18 -30.36
N ASN A 150 -15.98 9.38 -30.76
CA ASN A 150 -14.87 9.72 -31.67
C ASN A 150 -14.90 8.81 -32.91
#